data_3700993e922d4f858c6f04bd17bb4b5f
#
_entry.id   3700993e922d4f858c6f04bd17bb4b5f
#
_cell.length_a   1.000
_cell.length_b   1.000
_cell.length_c   1.000
_cell.angle_alpha   90.00
_cell.angle_beta   90.00
_cell.angle_gamma   90.00
#
_symmetry.space_group_name_H-M   'P 1'
#
loop_
_entity.id
_entity.type
_entity.pdbx_description
1 polymer ?
#
loop_
_entity_poly.entity_id
_entity_poly.type
_entity_poly.pdbx_seq_one_letter_code
_entity_poly.pdbx_strand_id
1 'polypeptide(L)'
;MARITKIEATRTIHKKKLRVAAYARVSTNREHQLASLETQKKHYEKYIKARSDWEYTGLYFDEGISGTKMEKRDGLLRLLEDCDKGLIDFIVVKSISRFSRNTVECIETVRKLCDKGIHIYFEKENIDTGKMEGELLLSILSSLAESESRSISDNINWGIQKRFRNGTFKIGYVSADWRTRPISIS
;
A
#
# COMPACT_ATOMS: atom_id res chain seq x y z
N MET A 1 -46.85 19.80 -46.55
CA MET A 1 -46.88 19.14 -45.21
C MET A 1 -45.48 18.53 -44.99
N ALA A 2 -44.71 19.06 -44.08
CA ALA A 2 -43.37 18.56 -43.77
C ALA A 2 -43.45 17.39 -42.77
N ARG A 3 -42.88 16.26 -43.14
CA ARG A 3 -42.81 15.05 -42.32
C ARG A 3 -41.60 15.13 -41.40
N ILE A 4 -41.77 15.35 -40.11
CA ILE A 4 -40.70 15.34 -39.13
C ILE A 4 -40.45 13.89 -38.77
N THR A 5 -39.30 13.35 -39.19
CA THR A 5 -38.81 12.02 -38.80
C THR A 5 -37.98 12.16 -37.54
N LYS A 6 -38.50 11.68 -36.40
CA LYS A 6 -37.76 11.64 -35.13
C LYS A 6 -36.73 10.54 -35.20
N ILE A 7 -35.45 10.87 -35.31
CA ILE A 7 -34.33 9.91 -35.25
C ILE A 7 -34.03 9.70 -33.77
N GLU A 8 -34.46 8.58 -33.24
CA GLU A 8 -34.03 8.15 -31.89
C GLU A 8 -32.59 7.64 -31.97
N ALA A 9 -31.66 8.46 -31.48
CA ALA A 9 -30.29 8.06 -31.34
C ALA A 9 -30.12 7.11 -30.17
N THR A 10 -30.43 5.81 -30.39
CA THR A 10 -30.10 4.76 -29.41
C THR A 10 -28.64 4.35 -29.59
N ARG A 11 -27.69 5.23 -29.24
CA ARG A 11 -26.32 4.82 -28.96
C ARG A 11 -26.24 4.50 -27.47
N THR A 12 -26.48 3.25 -27.12
CA THR A 12 -26.01 2.68 -25.85
C THR A 12 -24.49 2.73 -25.87
N ILE A 13 -23.91 3.81 -25.30
CA ILE A 13 -22.49 3.88 -25.04
C ILE A 13 -22.24 2.85 -23.92
N HIS A 14 -21.81 1.65 -24.29
CA HIS A 14 -21.29 0.68 -23.33
C HIS A 14 -20.05 1.31 -22.70
N LYS A 15 -20.22 1.95 -21.54
CA LYS A 15 -19.14 2.51 -20.76
C LYS A 15 -18.24 1.33 -20.39
N LYS A 16 -17.01 1.30 -20.93
CA LYS A 16 -16.02 0.25 -20.62
C LYS A 16 -15.90 0.15 -19.10
N LYS A 17 -16.06 -1.06 -18.56
CA LYS A 17 -15.87 -1.29 -17.14
C LYS A 17 -14.43 -1.03 -16.75
N LEU A 18 -14.22 -0.48 -15.54
CA LEU A 18 -12.89 -0.35 -14.96
C LEU A 18 -12.37 -1.72 -14.54
N ARG A 19 -11.19 -2.08 -15.00
CA ARG A 19 -10.50 -3.31 -14.62
C ARG A 19 -9.86 -3.10 -13.24
N VAL A 20 -10.40 -3.77 -12.23
CA VAL A 20 -10.07 -3.56 -10.83
C VAL A 20 -9.33 -4.76 -10.27
N ALA A 21 -8.11 -4.52 -9.79
CA ALA A 21 -7.32 -5.49 -9.04
C ALA A 21 -7.41 -5.20 -7.53
N ALA A 22 -7.28 -6.25 -6.72
CA ALA A 22 -7.06 -6.10 -5.29
C ALA A 22 -5.62 -6.45 -4.93
N TYR A 23 -5.04 -5.78 -3.92
CA TYR A 23 -3.75 -6.12 -3.36
C TYR A 23 -3.86 -6.37 -1.86
N ALA A 24 -3.28 -7.48 -1.41
CA ALA A 24 -3.30 -7.90 -0.02
C ALA A 24 -1.91 -8.30 0.48
N ARG A 25 -1.70 -8.17 1.79
CA ARG A 25 -0.54 -8.74 2.47
C ARG A 25 -1.01 -9.66 3.58
N VAL A 26 -0.62 -10.93 3.50
CA VAL A 26 -1.02 -11.99 4.44
C VAL A 26 0.12 -12.36 5.39
N SER A 27 -0.21 -12.80 6.61
CA SER A 27 0.79 -13.22 7.61
C SER A 27 1.33 -14.62 7.30
N THR A 28 2.56 -14.93 7.73
CA THR A 28 3.30 -16.17 7.42
C THR A 28 2.88 -17.42 8.20
N ASN A 29 1.87 -17.34 9.05
CA ASN A 29 1.40 -18.52 9.78
C ASN A 29 0.61 -19.46 8.85
N ARG A 30 1.24 -20.54 8.37
CA ARG A 30 0.82 -21.35 7.21
C ARG A 30 -0.63 -21.83 7.24
N GLU A 31 -1.12 -22.32 8.37
CA GLU A 31 -2.49 -22.84 8.44
C GLU A 31 -3.55 -21.73 8.41
N HIS A 32 -3.29 -20.61 9.10
CA HIS A 32 -4.17 -19.45 9.08
C HIS A 32 -4.03 -18.62 7.78
N GLN A 33 -2.92 -18.75 7.07
CA GLN A 33 -2.62 -18.00 5.85
C GLN A 33 -3.51 -18.40 4.68
N LEU A 34 -3.66 -19.70 4.40
CA LEU A 34 -4.49 -20.19 3.29
C LEU A 34 -5.96 -19.83 3.52
N ALA A 35 -6.48 -20.06 4.73
CA ALA A 35 -7.86 -19.68 5.07
C ALA A 35 -8.06 -18.15 5.00
N SER A 36 -7.07 -17.36 5.44
CA SER A 36 -7.11 -15.90 5.36
C SER A 36 -7.06 -15.40 3.93
N LEU A 37 -6.21 -15.98 3.06
CA LEU A 37 -6.08 -15.62 1.65
C LEU A 37 -7.37 -15.92 0.88
N GLU A 38 -7.94 -17.11 1.06
CA GLU A 38 -9.20 -17.50 0.46
C GLU A 38 -10.35 -16.57 0.89
N THR A 39 -10.39 -16.22 2.16
CA THR A 39 -11.39 -15.28 2.70
C THR A 39 -11.22 -13.90 2.09
N GLN A 40 -9.98 -13.40 1.99
CA GLN A 40 -9.70 -12.11 1.36
C GLN A 40 -10.04 -12.12 -0.13
N LYS A 41 -9.71 -13.20 -0.85
CA LYS A 41 -10.06 -13.36 -2.27
C LYS A 41 -11.57 -13.28 -2.49
N LYS A 42 -12.35 -14.06 -1.72
CA LYS A 42 -13.83 -14.03 -1.79
C LYS A 42 -14.39 -12.65 -1.42
N HIS A 43 -13.80 -12.00 -0.42
CA HIS A 43 -14.22 -10.66 -0.01
C HIS A 43 -14.02 -9.64 -1.13
N TYR A 44 -12.80 -9.54 -1.70
CA TYR A 44 -12.51 -8.59 -2.76
C TYR A 44 -13.26 -8.90 -4.05
N GLU A 45 -13.37 -10.17 -4.41
CA GLU A 45 -14.16 -10.58 -5.57
C GLU A 45 -15.64 -10.15 -5.43
N LYS A 46 -16.25 -10.40 -4.26
CA LYS A 46 -17.62 -9.96 -3.96
C LYS A 46 -17.75 -8.44 -3.95
N TYR A 47 -16.82 -7.76 -3.29
CA TYR A 47 -16.80 -6.30 -3.19
C TYR A 47 -16.72 -5.62 -4.55
N ILE A 48 -15.79 -6.08 -5.40
CA ILE A 48 -15.58 -5.51 -6.74
C ILE A 48 -16.75 -5.85 -7.67
N LYS A 49 -17.22 -7.11 -7.69
CA LYS A 49 -18.34 -7.55 -8.53
C LYS A 49 -19.70 -6.94 -8.14
N ALA A 50 -19.84 -6.43 -6.91
CA ALA A 50 -21.04 -5.72 -6.49
C ALA A 50 -21.25 -4.39 -7.23
N ARG A 51 -20.22 -3.87 -7.89
CA ARG A 51 -20.28 -2.64 -8.70
C ARG A 51 -20.43 -3.00 -10.17
N SER A 52 -21.48 -2.46 -10.81
CA SER A 52 -21.79 -2.75 -12.22
C SER A 52 -20.76 -2.18 -13.21
N ASP A 53 -20.05 -1.13 -12.81
CA ASP A 53 -19.04 -0.39 -13.59
C ASP A 53 -17.62 -0.94 -13.41
N TRP A 54 -17.44 -1.99 -12.57
CA TRP A 54 -16.16 -2.62 -12.30
C TRP A 54 -16.07 -4.03 -12.85
N GLU A 55 -14.87 -4.44 -13.23
CA GLU A 55 -14.50 -5.79 -13.65
C GLU A 55 -13.35 -6.29 -12.76
N TYR A 56 -13.55 -7.42 -12.09
CA TYR A 56 -12.53 -8.00 -11.21
C TYR A 56 -11.45 -8.71 -12.04
N THR A 57 -10.20 -8.23 -11.95
CA THR A 57 -9.06 -8.79 -12.68
C THR A 57 -8.25 -9.79 -11.83
N GLY A 58 -8.32 -9.73 -10.51
CA GLY A 58 -7.64 -10.67 -9.63
C GLY A 58 -7.20 -10.09 -8.30
N LEU A 59 -6.66 -10.97 -7.46
CA LEU A 59 -5.99 -10.62 -6.20
C LEU A 59 -4.49 -10.87 -6.33
N TYR A 60 -3.71 -9.81 -6.15
CA TYR A 60 -2.26 -9.86 -5.98
C TYR A 60 -1.96 -9.88 -4.49
N PHE A 61 -1.00 -10.71 -4.08
CA PHE A 61 -0.68 -10.80 -2.65
C PHE A 61 0.79 -11.08 -2.40
N ASP A 62 1.27 -10.63 -1.25
CA ASP A 62 2.57 -10.91 -0.72
C ASP A 62 2.46 -11.49 0.68
N GLU A 63 3.41 -12.36 1.01
CA GLU A 63 3.55 -12.93 2.35
C GLU A 63 4.31 -11.92 3.23
N GLY A 64 3.67 -11.47 4.31
CA GLY A 64 4.32 -10.62 5.30
C GLY A 64 5.20 -11.46 6.21
N ILE A 65 6.51 -11.48 6.00
CA ILE A 65 7.48 -12.13 6.88
C ILE A 65 7.70 -11.24 8.10
N SER A 66 7.48 -11.77 9.32
CA SER A 66 7.89 -11.10 10.55
C SER A 66 9.37 -11.35 10.80
N GLY A 67 10.17 -10.30 10.90
CA GLY A 67 11.61 -10.36 11.21
C GLY A 67 12.51 -10.20 9.99
N THR A 68 13.72 -9.89 10.22
CA THR A 68 14.96 -9.59 9.52
C THR A 68 15.20 -10.07 8.07
N LYS A 69 14.30 -10.76 7.40
CA LYS A 69 14.48 -11.16 5.99
C LYS A 69 13.84 -10.12 5.07
N MET A 70 14.60 -9.70 4.07
CA MET A 70 14.16 -8.85 2.96
C MET A 70 12.88 -9.45 2.36
N GLU A 71 11.77 -8.76 2.46
CA GLU A 71 10.49 -9.16 1.89
C GLU A 71 10.62 -9.16 0.36
N LYS A 72 10.44 -10.31 -0.24
CA LYS A 72 10.17 -10.38 -1.67
C LYS A 72 8.72 -9.93 -1.88
N ARG A 73 8.55 -8.82 -2.57
CA ARG A 73 7.24 -8.25 -2.92
C ARG A 73 6.84 -8.64 -4.34
N ASP A 74 6.95 -9.93 -4.63
CA ASP A 74 6.69 -10.47 -5.97
C ASP A 74 5.24 -10.21 -6.42
N GLY A 75 4.28 -10.19 -5.48
CA GLY A 75 2.89 -9.86 -5.75
C GLY A 75 2.69 -8.41 -6.14
N LEU A 76 3.32 -7.47 -5.41
CA LEU A 76 3.28 -6.06 -5.77
C LEU A 76 3.98 -5.79 -7.09
N LEU A 77 5.15 -6.39 -7.32
CA LEU A 77 5.89 -6.21 -8.58
C LEU A 77 5.05 -6.67 -9.76
N ARG A 78 4.41 -7.84 -9.70
CA ARG A 78 3.49 -8.33 -10.74
C ARG A 78 2.29 -7.40 -10.94
N LEU A 79 1.72 -6.86 -9.86
CA LEU A 79 0.64 -5.87 -9.95
C LEU A 79 1.09 -4.64 -10.73
N LEU A 80 2.29 -4.10 -10.43
CA LEU A 80 2.83 -2.92 -11.11
C LEU A 80 3.16 -3.21 -12.58
N GLU A 81 3.72 -4.38 -12.88
CA GLU A 81 3.95 -4.81 -14.28
C GLU A 81 2.66 -4.90 -15.09
N ASP A 82 1.58 -5.43 -14.50
CA ASP A 82 0.30 -5.54 -15.17
C ASP A 82 -0.41 -4.17 -15.29
N CYS A 83 -0.14 -3.25 -14.36
CA CYS A 83 -0.48 -1.83 -14.52
C CYS A 83 0.25 -1.21 -15.71
N ASP A 84 1.54 -1.49 -15.87
CA ASP A 84 2.38 -0.98 -16.97
C ASP A 84 1.93 -1.52 -18.34
N LYS A 85 1.45 -2.76 -18.38
CA LYS A 85 0.83 -3.37 -19.57
C LYS A 85 -0.58 -2.82 -19.86
N GLY A 86 -1.10 -1.93 -19.03
CA GLY A 86 -2.45 -1.38 -19.17
C GLY A 86 -3.55 -2.42 -18.95
N LEU A 87 -3.33 -3.44 -18.13
CA LEU A 87 -4.31 -4.48 -17.79
C LEU A 87 -5.19 -4.11 -16.61
N ILE A 88 -4.80 -3.10 -15.82
CA ILE A 88 -5.46 -2.66 -14.60
C ILE A 88 -5.72 -1.16 -14.69
N ASP A 89 -6.92 -0.72 -14.33
CA ASP A 89 -7.32 0.67 -14.32
C ASP A 89 -7.50 1.21 -12.89
N PHE A 90 -7.75 0.31 -11.92
CA PHE A 90 -8.00 0.68 -10.53
C PHE A 90 -7.52 -0.40 -9.55
N ILE A 91 -7.00 0.02 -8.39
CA ILE A 91 -6.47 -0.88 -7.38
C ILE A 91 -7.23 -0.68 -6.07
N VAL A 92 -7.63 -1.77 -5.41
CA VAL A 92 -8.22 -1.75 -4.05
C VAL A 92 -7.24 -2.36 -3.08
N VAL A 93 -6.95 -1.65 -1.99
CA VAL A 93 -6.01 -2.08 -0.94
C VAL A 93 -6.65 -1.87 0.42
N LYS A 94 -6.43 -2.78 1.36
CA LYS A 94 -7.02 -2.68 2.71
C LYS A 94 -6.54 -1.45 3.48
N SER A 95 -5.26 -1.08 3.37
CA SER A 95 -4.67 0.09 4.06
C SER A 95 -3.35 0.49 3.44
N ILE A 96 -2.93 1.73 3.66
CA ILE A 96 -1.64 2.27 3.23
C ILE A 96 -0.49 1.42 3.77
N SER A 97 -0.52 1.03 5.05
CA SER A 97 0.51 0.19 5.68
C SER A 97 0.59 -1.24 5.10
N ARG A 98 -0.46 -1.70 4.40
CA ARG A 98 -0.42 -2.96 3.63
C ARG A 98 0.17 -2.76 2.24
N PHE A 99 -0.01 -1.58 1.66
CA PHE A 99 0.54 -1.24 0.35
C PHE A 99 2.05 -0.97 0.42
N SER A 100 2.53 -0.19 1.38
CA SER A 100 3.96 0.02 1.62
C SER A 100 4.26 0.17 3.12
N ARG A 101 5.49 -0.23 3.52
CA ARG A 101 6.03 0.01 4.87
C ARG A 101 6.85 1.30 4.92
N ASN A 102 7.34 1.75 3.77
CA ASN A 102 8.07 3.00 3.63
C ASN A 102 7.14 4.02 2.98
N THR A 103 6.89 5.11 3.67
CA THR A 103 5.95 6.12 3.20
C THR A 103 6.47 6.85 1.97
N VAL A 104 7.78 7.09 1.86
CA VAL A 104 8.38 7.73 0.67
C VAL A 104 8.15 6.84 -0.56
N GLU A 105 8.45 5.54 -0.44
CA GLU A 105 8.18 4.55 -1.50
C GLU A 105 6.69 4.47 -1.86
N CYS A 106 5.82 4.56 -0.85
CA CYS A 106 4.37 4.60 -1.06
C CYS A 106 3.96 5.80 -1.91
N ILE A 107 4.41 7.01 -1.52
CA ILE A 107 4.10 8.26 -2.22
C ILE A 107 4.58 8.20 -3.67
N GLU A 108 5.82 7.77 -3.90
CA GLU A 108 6.40 7.65 -5.24
C GLU A 108 5.61 6.66 -6.12
N THR A 109 5.24 5.50 -5.55
CA THR A 109 4.48 4.48 -6.26
C THR A 109 3.08 4.95 -6.61
N VAL A 110 2.39 5.60 -5.66
CA VAL A 110 1.06 6.17 -5.87
C VAL A 110 1.11 7.24 -6.96
N ARG A 111 2.10 8.14 -6.93
CA ARG A 111 2.29 9.17 -7.98
C ARG A 111 2.46 8.55 -9.36
N LYS A 112 3.38 7.59 -9.50
CA LYS A 112 3.63 6.89 -10.76
C LYS A 112 2.38 6.22 -11.32
N LEU A 113 1.53 5.67 -10.46
CA LEU A 113 0.26 5.06 -10.87
C LEU A 113 -0.75 6.13 -11.30
N CYS A 114 -0.91 7.21 -10.52
CA CYS A 114 -1.79 8.32 -10.88
C CYS A 114 -1.39 8.99 -12.20
N ASP A 115 -0.09 9.18 -12.46
CA ASP A 115 0.44 9.73 -13.73
C ASP A 115 0.07 8.84 -14.93
N LYS A 116 -0.13 7.54 -14.72
CA LYS A 116 -0.63 6.58 -15.73
C LYS A 116 -2.16 6.50 -15.78
N GLY A 117 -2.87 7.30 -15.00
CA GLY A 117 -4.34 7.27 -14.89
C GLY A 117 -4.88 6.09 -14.10
N ILE A 118 -4.03 5.41 -13.32
CA ILE A 118 -4.41 4.29 -12.46
C ILE A 118 -4.58 4.81 -11.03
N HIS A 119 -5.77 4.61 -10.47
CA HIS A 119 -6.09 5.11 -9.14
C HIS A 119 -6.15 4.00 -8.11
N ILE A 120 -5.96 4.36 -6.83
CA ILE A 120 -5.93 3.43 -5.71
C ILE A 120 -6.97 3.85 -4.68
N TYR A 121 -7.69 2.86 -4.15
CA TYR A 121 -8.58 3.03 -3.01
C TYR A 121 -8.05 2.29 -1.78
N PHE A 122 -7.76 3.03 -0.73
CA PHE A 122 -7.37 2.51 0.58
C PHE A 122 -8.60 2.44 1.48
N GLU A 123 -9.09 1.21 1.72
CA GLU A 123 -10.37 0.98 2.42
C GLU A 123 -10.38 1.52 3.86
N LYS A 124 -9.32 1.23 4.64
CA LYS A 124 -9.23 1.62 6.06
C LYS A 124 -9.20 3.13 6.24
N GLU A 125 -8.43 3.81 5.43
CA GLU A 125 -8.25 5.26 5.47
C GLU A 125 -9.35 6.00 4.68
N ASN A 126 -10.18 5.28 3.92
CA ASN A 126 -11.21 5.81 3.01
C ASN A 126 -10.65 6.85 2.03
N ILE A 127 -9.46 6.58 1.50
CA ILE A 127 -8.75 7.44 0.55
C ILE A 127 -8.89 6.88 -0.85
N ASP A 128 -9.45 7.68 -1.78
CA ASP A 128 -9.54 7.38 -3.21
C ASP A 128 -8.68 8.39 -3.98
N THR A 129 -7.55 7.94 -4.52
CA THR A 129 -6.60 8.83 -5.22
C THR A 129 -7.17 9.45 -6.49
N GLY A 130 -8.21 8.88 -7.07
CA GLY A 130 -8.89 9.44 -8.25
C GLY A 130 -9.85 10.58 -7.95
N LYS A 131 -10.21 10.77 -6.67
CA LYS A 131 -11.12 11.84 -6.23
C LYS A 131 -10.41 12.98 -5.51
N MET A 132 -9.10 12.85 -5.30
CA MET A 132 -8.30 13.84 -4.58
C MET A 132 -7.41 14.63 -5.52
N GLU A 133 -7.23 15.92 -5.22
CA GLU A 133 -6.18 16.70 -5.83
C GLU A 133 -4.81 16.18 -5.38
N GLY A 134 -3.82 16.13 -6.28
CA GLY A 134 -2.53 15.50 -6.02
C GLY A 134 -1.80 16.06 -4.80
N GLU A 135 -1.87 17.37 -4.55
CA GLU A 135 -1.24 18.03 -3.39
C GLU A 135 -1.90 17.62 -2.07
N LEU A 136 -3.23 17.50 -2.03
CA LEU A 136 -3.96 17.06 -0.85
C LEU A 136 -3.62 15.59 -0.52
N LEU A 137 -3.56 14.73 -1.53
CA LEU A 137 -3.14 13.33 -1.36
C LEU A 137 -1.74 13.24 -0.75
N LEU A 138 -0.81 14.04 -1.25
CA LEU A 138 0.57 14.08 -0.73
C LEU A 138 0.63 14.58 0.70
N SER A 139 -0.13 15.60 1.04
CA SER A 139 -0.22 16.13 2.41
C SER A 139 -0.72 15.07 3.39
N ILE A 140 -1.77 14.33 3.00
CA ILE A 140 -2.33 13.24 3.83
C ILE A 140 -1.32 12.11 4.00
N LEU A 141 -0.70 11.65 2.92
CA LEU A 141 0.31 10.58 2.98
C LEU A 141 1.53 10.99 3.81
N SER A 142 1.98 12.24 3.71
CA SER A 142 3.08 12.77 4.50
C SER A 142 2.73 12.86 5.99
N SER A 143 1.51 13.31 6.33
CA SER A 143 1.03 13.36 7.72
C SER A 143 0.92 11.97 8.34
N LEU A 144 0.49 10.97 7.57
CA LEU A 144 0.45 9.57 8.01
C LEU A 144 1.86 9.02 8.27
N ALA A 145 2.84 9.40 7.43
CA ALA A 145 4.25 9.06 7.63
C ALA A 145 4.82 9.59 8.94
N GLU A 146 4.57 10.86 9.22
CA GLU A 146 5.00 11.48 10.46
C GLU A 146 4.34 10.82 11.68
N SER A 147 3.06 10.49 11.58
CA SER A 147 2.32 9.81 12.65
C SER A 147 2.88 8.40 12.93
N GLU A 148 3.18 7.61 11.89
CA GLU A 148 3.81 6.30 12.04
C GLU A 148 5.21 6.41 12.65
N SER A 149 6.00 7.38 12.20
CA SER A 149 7.35 7.64 12.74
C SER A 149 7.33 8.03 14.21
N ARG A 150 6.39 8.90 14.62
CA ARG A 150 6.19 9.27 16.04
C ARG A 150 5.77 8.05 16.86
N SER A 151 4.82 7.25 16.38
CA SER A 151 4.34 6.04 17.08
C SER A 151 5.46 5.03 17.29
N ILE A 152 6.35 4.84 16.30
CA ILE A 152 7.55 3.98 16.42
C ILE A 152 8.50 4.54 17.48
N SER A 153 8.78 5.85 17.46
CA SER A 153 9.64 6.52 18.44
C SER A 153 9.10 6.39 19.86
N ASP A 154 7.80 6.60 20.04
CA ASP A 154 7.13 6.49 21.35
C ASP A 154 7.17 5.05 21.88
N ASN A 155 6.96 4.05 21.02
CA ASN A 155 7.05 2.65 21.38
C ASN A 155 8.48 2.24 21.78
N ILE A 156 9.50 2.77 21.09
CA ILE A 156 10.92 2.55 21.42
C ILE A 156 11.22 3.18 22.78
N ASN A 157 10.83 4.43 22.98
CA ASN A 157 11.03 5.15 24.23
C ASN A 157 10.32 4.46 25.40
N TRP A 158 9.08 4.01 25.21
CA TRP A 158 8.35 3.24 26.21
C TRP A 158 9.07 1.91 26.54
N GLY A 159 9.55 1.22 25.50
CA GLY A 159 10.31 -0.01 25.66
C GLY A 159 11.65 0.20 26.41
N ILE A 160 12.32 1.31 26.17
CA ILE A 160 13.53 1.70 26.89
C ILE A 160 13.19 2.02 28.36
N GLN A 161 12.20 2.87 28.60
CA GLN A 161 11.76 3.23 29.95
C GLN A 161 11.33 2.00 30.77
N LYS A 162 10.59 1.07 30.16
CA LYS A 162 10.19 -0.19 30.80
C LYS A 162 11.39 -1.04 31.21
N ARG A 163 12.43 -1.14 30.35
CA ARG A 163 13.66 -1.86 30.65
C ARG A 163 14.46 -1.19 31.75
N PHE A 164 14.52 0.15 31.77
CA PHE A 164 15.13 0.90 32.89
C PHE A 164 14.39 0.61 34.19
N ARG A 165 13.07 0.72 34.20
CA ARG A 165 12.25 0.50 35.39
C ARG A 165 12.36 -0.93 35.94
N ASN A 166 12.53 -1.93 35.05
CA ASN A 166 12.68 -3.33 35.42
C ASN A 166 14.16 -3.75 35.67
N GLY A 167 15.12 -2.81 35.60
CA GLY A 167 16.55 -3.11 35.82
C GLY A 167 17.18 -4.00 34.74
N THR A 168 16.52 -4.19 33.61
CA THR A 168 16.96 -5.10 32.52
C THR A 168 17.61 -4.36 31.36
N PHE A 169 17.89 -3.06 31.50
CA PHE A 169 18.53 -2.26 30.47
C PHE A 169 20.03 -2.60 30.39
N LYS A 170 20.48 -3.14 29.27
CA LYS A 170 21.89 -3.41 28.98
C LYS A 170 22.43 -2.31 28.06
N ILE A 171 23.42 -1.57 28.55
CA ILE A 171 24.20 -0.66 27.69
C ILE A 171 25.15 -1.55 26.89
N GLY A 172 24.97 -1.60 25.56
CA GLY A 172 25.96 -2.23 24.69
C GLY A 172 27.25 -1.40 24.76
N TYR A 173 28.30 -1.93 25.34
CA TYR A 173 29.63 -1.34 25.26
C TYR A 173 30.06 -1.41 23.79
N VAL A 174 30.00 -0.28 23.10
CA VAL A 174 30.86 -0.07 21.93
C VAL A 174 32.22 0.24 22.51
N SER A 175 33.14 -0.73 22.48
CA SER A 175 34.56 -0.50 22.76
C SER A 175 35.11 0.34 21.63
N ALA A 176 34.90 1.64 21.68
CA ALA A 176 35.66 2.60 20.90
C ALA A 176 37.02 2.70 21.58
N ASP A 177 38.00 1.96 21.08
CA ASP A 177 39.40 2.08 21.48
C ASP A 177 39.95 3.37 20.89
N TRP A 178 39.67 4.50 21.61
CA TRP A 178 40.19 5.83 21.26
C TRP A 178 41.62 6.07 21.76
N ARG A 179 42.26 5.07 22.39
CA ARG A 179 43.57 5.21 23.06
C ARG A 179 44.82 4.97 22.20
N THR A 180 44.68 4.64 20.93
CA THR A 180 45.83 4.29 20.08
C THR A 180 45.88 5.05 18.75
N ARG A 181 45.74 6.37 18.77
CA ARG A 181 46.26 7.18 17.66
C ARG A 181 47.30 8.16 18.21
N PRO A 182 48.60 7.96 17.98
CA PRO A 182 49.59 8.99 18.26
C PRO A 182 49.36 10.17 17.32
N ILE A 183 49.22 11.35 17.91
CA ILE A 183 49.16 12.61 17.18
C ILE A 183 50.62 12.88 16.75
N SER A 184 50.96 12.70 15.48
CA SER A 184 52.18 13.22 14.92
C SER A 184 51.94 14.67 14.52
N ILE A 185 52.51 15.58 15.29
CA ILE A 185 52.64 16.98 14.96
C ILE A 185 53.92 17.09 14.12
N SER A 186 53.76 17.55 12.89
CA SER A 186 54.84 18.10 12.03
C SER A 186 54.33 19.38 11.43
#